data_89b1bee5c817a524105be22d67b1862a
#
_entry.id   89b1bee5c817a524105be22d67b1862a
#
_cell.length_a   1.000
_cell.length_b   1.000
_cell.length_c   1.000
_cell.angle_alpha   90.00
_cell.angle_beta   90.00
_cell.angle_gamma   90.00
#
_symmetry.space_group_name_H-M   'P 1'
#
loop_
_entity.id
_entity.type
_entity.pdbx_description
1 polymer ?
#
loop_
_entity_poly.entity_id
_entity_poly.type
_entity_poly.pdbx_seq_one_letter_code
_entity_poly.pdbx_strand_id
1 'polypeptide(L)'
;MHYDTITLTLKDDIAVITLNRPHVMNALNTQMRAEITQAVTQSGKDARVVVLTGEGKAFCSGQDLGDRQSVANLDLERTLRDEYEPMLNAIINCPVPTITALNGPAAGAGANLALAADVVIGAKSSYLMQAFSKIGLI
;
A
#
# COMPACT_ATOMS: atom_id res chain seq x y z
N MET A 1 6.64 17.95 -0.97
CA MET A 1 6.19 17.19 -2.14
C MET A 1 4.71 16.91 -1.99
N HIS A 2 3.95 17.11 -3.05
CA HIS A 2 2.49 16.96 -3.00
C HIS A 2 2.07 15.58 -3.51
N TYR A 3 1.19 14.90 -2.75
CA TYR A 3 0.60 13.62 -3.15
C TYR A 3 -0.93 13.76 -3.22
N ASP A 4 -1.53 13.04 -4.16
CA ASP A 4 -2.98 13.08 -4.37
C ASP A 4 -3.70 11.90 -3.72
N THR A 5 -3.04 10.76 -3.60
CA THR A 5 -3.67 9.51 -3.14
C THR A 5 -3.20 9.04 -1.77
N ILE A 6 -2.17 9.69 -1.24
CA ILE A 6 -1.66 9.42 0.10
C ILE A 6 -1.38 10.74 0.80
N THR A 7 -1.18 10.67 2.11
CA THR A 7 -0.62 11.79 2.87
C THR A 7 0.67 11.31 3.54
N LEU A 8 1.60 12.23 3.71
CA LEU A 8 2.86 11.97 4.38
C LEU A 8 3.08 13.03 5.44
N THR A 9 3.24 12.61 6.68
CA THR A 9 3.63 13.50 7.79
C THR A 9 4.96 13.03 8.34
N LEU A 10 5.82 13.98 8.68
CA LEU A 10 7.09 13.74 9.34
C LEU A 10 7.11 14.54 10.63
N LYS A 11 7.12 13.86 11.77
CA LYS A 11 7.14 14.49 13.08
C LYS A 11 7.96 13.61 14.03
N ASP A 12 8.86 14.22 14.77
CA ASP A 12 9.72 13.52 15.74
C ASP A 12 10.48 12.33 15.11
N ASP A 13 10.93 12.52 13.88
CA ASP A 13 11.64 11.51 13.08
C ASP A 13 10.79 10.30 12.73
N ILE A 14 9.46 10.39 12.85
CA ILE A 14 8.52 9.36 12.46
C ILE A 14 7.80 9.81 11.19
N ALA A 15 7.94 9.06 10.11
CA ALA A 15 7.19 9.28 8.89
C ALA A 15 5.94 8.42 8.90
N VAL A 16 4.77 9.05 8.75
CA VAL A 16 3.49 8.35 8.66
C VAL A 16 2.94 8.55 7.25
N ILE A 17 2.83 7.46 6.51
CA ILE A 17 2.23 7.43 5.19
C ILE A 17 0.84 6.86 5.34
N THR A 18 -0.18 7.67 5.03
CA THR A 18 -1.58 7.28 5.13
C THR A 18 -2.18 7.14 3.74
N LEU A 19 -2.68 5.95 3.42
CA LEU A 19 -3.42 5.73 2.19
C LEU A 19 -4.71 6.54 2.27
N ASN A 20 -4.97 7.38 1.28
CA ASN A 20 -6.04 8.38 1.37
C ASN A 20 -6.96 8.38 0.16
N ARG A 21 -7.55 7.22 -0.11
CA ARG A 21 -8.65 7.04 -1.05
C ARG A 21 -9.80 6.29 -0.35
N PRO A 22 -10.32 6.82 0.79
CA PRO A 22 -11.28 6.07 1.61
C PRO A 22 -12.60 5.79 0.87
N HIS A 23 -12.96 6.59 -0.11
CA HIS A 23 -14.17 6.39 -0.92
C HIS A 23 -14.16 5.10 -1.75
N VAL A 24 -12.97 4.51 -1.97
CA VAL A 24 -12.79 3.23 -2.65
C VAL A 24 -11.99 2.25 -1.79
N MET A 25 -12.09 2.39 -0.46
CA MET A 25 -11.39 1.52 0.50
C MET A 25 -9.88 1.45 0.25
N ASN A 26 -9.30 2.58 -0.16
CA ASN A 26 -7.87 2.72 -0.43
C ASN A 26 -7.35 1.74 -1.49
N ALA A 27 -8.17 1.45 -2.51
CA ALA A 27 -7.76 0.62 -3.62
C ALA A 27 -6.55 1.22 -4.35
N LEU A 28 -5.64 0.37 -4.77
CA LEU A 28 -4.36 0.75 -5.39
C LEU A 28 -4.54 0.98 -6.88
N ASN A 29 -4.46 2.23 -7.31
CA ASN A 29 -4.33 2.58 -8.71
C ASN A 29 -2.86 2.87 -9.03
N THR A 30 -2.56 3.12 -10.30
CA THR A 30 -1.19 3.40 -10.77
C THR A 30 -0.55 4.55 -9.99
N GLN A 31 -1.28 5.63 -9.80
CA GLN A 31 -0.76 6.80 -9.10
C GLN A 31 -0.43 6.49 -7.64
N MET A 32 -1.31 5.78 -6.94
CA MET A 32 -1.08 5.44 -5.53
C MET A 32 0.16 4.56 -5.38
N ARG A 33 0.33 3.56 -6.26
CA ARG A 33 1.52 2.71 -6.24
C ARG A 33 2.80 3.53 -6.40
N ALA A 34 2.81 4.46 -7.34
CA ALA A 34 3.95 5.35 -7.55
C ALA A 34 4.22 6.26 -6.36
N GLU A 35 3.16 6.82 -5.78
CA GLU A 35 3.28 7.72 -4.63
C GLU A 35 3.78 6.99 -3.38
N ILE A 36 3.30 5.78 -3.13
CA ILE A 36 3.79 4.95 -2.02
C ILE A 36 5.28 4.67 -2.19
N THR A 37 5.69 4.24 -3.39
CA THR A 37 7.10 3.95 -3.69
C THR A 37 7.99 5.16 -3.41
N GLN A 38 7.58 6.32 -3.88
CA GLN A 38 8.34 7.55 -3.69
C GLN A 38 8.38 7.98 -2.22
N ALA A 39 7.23 7.94 -1.55
CA ALA A 39 7.14 8.36 -0.16
C ALA A 39 7.96 7.47 0.77
N VAL A 40 7.92 6.14 0.57
CA VAL A 40 8.72 5.20 1.36
C VAL A 40 10.21 5.42 1.13
N THR A 41 10.62 5.57 -0.14
CA THR A 41 12.02 5.80 -0.49
C THR A 41 12.55 7.09 0.15
N GLN A 42 11.78 8.17 0.05
CA GLN A 42 12.19 9.45 0.63
C GLN A 42 12.19 9.40 2.17
N SER A 43 11.16 8.78 2.76
CA SER A 43 11.04 8.67 4.21
C SER A 43 12.17 7.84 4.81
N GLY A 44 12.67 6.84 4.09
CA GLY A 44 13.82 6.04 4.53
C GLY A 44 15.09 6.86 4.69
N LYS A 45 15.18 8.02 4.01
CA LYS A 45 16.30 8.95 4.15
C LYS A 45 16.07 9.97 5.27
N ASP A 46 14.82 10.36 5.49
CA ASP A 46 14.47 11.51 6.33
C ASP A 46 14.03 11.11 7.75
N ALA A 47 13.56 9.88 7.94
CA ALA A 47 12.97 9.43 9.18
C ALA A 47 13.78 8.31 9.82
N ARG A 48 13.47 8.02 11.08
CA ARG A 48 14.04 6.88 11.83
C ARG A 48 13.13 5.67 11.78
N VAL A 49 11.85 5.86 11.42
CA VAL A 49 10.87 4.80 11.26
C VAL A 49 9.81 5.26 10.28
N VAL A 50 9.28 4.33 9.50
CA VAL A 50 8.20 4.58 8.54
C VAL A 50 6.97 3.78 8.97
N VAL A 51 5.83 4.45 9.10
CA VAL A 51 4.55 3.83 9.44
C VAL A 51 3.62 3.95 8.24
N LEU A 52 3.00 2.83 7.88
CA LEU A 52 1.97 2.77 6.84
C LEU A 52 0.61 2.52 7.50
N THR A 53 -0.39 3.29 7.14
CA THR A 53 -1.76 3.11 7.62
C THR A 53 -2.75 3.56 6.55
N GLY A 54 -4.05 3.40 6.80
CA GLY A 54 -5.09 3.81 5.86
C GLY A 54 -6.08 4.76 6.50
N GLU A 55 -6.61 5.68 5.70
CA GLU A 55 -7.71 6.55 6.11
C GLU A 55 -9.03 5.79 5.99
N GLY A 56 -9.91 5.96 6.96
CA GLY A 56 -11.25 5.40 6.93
C GLY A 56 -11.33 3.97 7.47
N LYS A 57 -12.26 3.19 6.94
CA LYS A 57 -12.65 1.88 7.47
C LYS A 57 -11.71 0.75 7.09
N ALA A 58 -10.97 0.90 6.00
CA ALA A 58 -10.09 -0.16 5.49
C ALA A 58 -8.65 0.33 5.45
N PHE A 59 -7.73 -0.61 5.54
CA PHE A 59 -6.34 -0.34 5.22
C PHE A 59 -6.19 -0.22 3.70
N CYS A 60 -6.46 -1.30 2.97
CA CYS A 60 -6.37 -1.32 1.51
C CYS A 60 -7.14 -2.51 0.94
N SER A 61 -8.03 -2.26 0.00
CA SER A 61 -8.87 -3.30 -0.61
C SER A 61 -8.21 -4.03 -1.78
N GLY A 62 -7.01 -3.60 -2.19
CA GLY A 62 -6.26 -4.26 -3.25
C GLY A 62 -6.24 -3.47 -4.54
N GLN A 63 -6.12 -4.17 -5.66
CA GLN A 63 -6.08 -3.56 -6.99
C GLN A 63 -7.36 -2.78 -7.26
N ASP A 64 -7.22 -1.54 -7.73
CA ASP A 64 -8.36 -0.76 -8.16
C ASP A 64 -8.90 -1.32 -9.49
N LEU A 65 -10.09 -1.90 -9.45
CA LEU A 65 -10.72 -2.49 -10.63
C LEU A 65 -11.10 -1.44 -11.67
N GLY A 66 -11.34 -0.19 -11.24
CA GLY A 66 -11.61 0.93 -12.14
C GLY A 66 -10.39 1.40 -12.92
N ASP A 67 -9.19 1.00 -12.48
CA ASP A 67 -7.92 1.28 -13.15
C ASP A 67 -7.72 0.43 -14.40
N ARG A 68 -8.57 -0.58 -14.61
CA ARG A 68 -8.56 -1.41 -15.81
C ARG A 68 -9.25 -0.66 -16.95
N GLN A 69 -8.46 -0.12 -17.86
CA GLN A 69 -9.00 0.58 -19.03
C GLN A 69 -9.69 -0.38 -19.98
N SER A 70 -9.17 -1.59 -20.12
CA SER A 70 -9.72 -2.64 -20.96
C SER A 70 -9.05 -3.95 -20.60
N VAL A 71 -9.83 -5.05 -20.54
CA VAL A 71 -9.28 -6.39 -20.29
C VAL A 71 -8.28 -6.75 -21.40
N ALA A 72 -8.54 -6.31 -22.63
CA ALA A 72 -7.66 -6.58 -23.77
C ALA A 72 -6.30 -5.86 -23.65
N ASN A 73 -6.23 -4.78 -22.88
CA ASN A 73 -5.00 -4.01 -22.69
C ASN A 73 -4.34 -4.28 -21.35
N LEU A 74 -4.85 -5.25 -20.58
CA LEU A 74 -4.30 -5.56 -19.26
C LEU A 74 -3.03 -6.38 -19.42
N ASP A 75 -1.89 -5.77 -19.14
CA ASP A 75 -0.61 -6.47 -19.03
C ASP A 75 -0.29 -6.64 -17.54
N LEU A 76 -0.74 -7.76 -16.99
CA LEU A 76 -0.56 -8.06 -15.57
C LEU A 76 0.91 -8.21 -15.21
N GLU A 77 1.70 -8.84 -16.08
CA GLU A 77 3.14 -9.00 -15.86
C GLU A 77 3.82 -7.63 -15.75
N ARG A 78 3.51 -6.71 -16.66
CA ARG A 78 4.09 -5.37 -16.64
C ARG A 78 3.69 -4.62 -15.37
N THR A 79 2.42 -4.69 -14.99
CA THR A 79 1.92 -4.04 -13.78
C THR A 79 2.63 -4.58 -12.54
N LEU A 80 2.79 -5.89 -12.44
CA LEU A 80 3.50 -6.51 -11.32
C LEU A 80 4.96 -6.07 -11.29
N ARG A 81 5.64 -6.15 -12.43
CA ARG A 81 7.07 -5.84 -12.54
C ARG A 81 7.36 -4.35 -12.35
N ASP A 82 6.58 -3.47 -12.97
CA ASP A 82 6.90 -2.05 -13.05
C ASP A 82 6.23 -1.21 -11.97
N GLU A 83 5.19 -1.72 -11.32
CA GLU A 83 4.42 -0.96 -10.34
C GLU A 83 4.37 -1.63 -8.95
N TYR A 84 4.03 -2.91 -8.86
CA TYR A 84 3.93 -3.60 -7.58
C TYR A 84 5.29 -3.99 -7.01
N GLU A 85 6.16 -4.57 -7.80
CA GLU A 85 7.51 -4.94 -7.33
C GLU A 85 8.28 -3.74 -6.80
N PRO A 86 8.35 -2.60 -7.51
CA PRO A 86 9.05 -1.43 -6.97
C PRO A 86 8.47 -0.95 -5.64
N MET A 87 7.14 -0.96 -5.51
CA MET A 87 6.48 -0.54 -4.28
C MET A 87 6.82 -1.46 -3.11
N LEU A 88 6.69 -2.77 -3.30
CA LEU A 88 6.99 -3.75 -2.25
C LEU A 88 8.49 -3.75 -1.91
N ASN A 89 9.35 -3.65 -2.92
CA ASN A 89 10.79 -3.60 -2.70
C ASN A 89 11.22 -2.34 -1.95
N ALA A 90 10.56 -1.21 -2.19
CA ALA A 90 10.85 0.01 -1.45
C ALA A 90 10.62 -0.19 0.05
N ILE A 91 9.55 -0.90 0.42
CA ILE A 91 9.24 -1.19 1.82
C ILE A 91 10.22 -2.21 2.39
N ILE A 92 10.43 -3.33 1.67
CA ILE A 92 11.28 -4.43 2.13
C ILE A 92 12.72 -3.97 2.32
N ASN A 93 13.21 -3.13 1.41
CA ASN A 93 14.60 -2.65 1.41
C ASN A 93 14.77 -1.29 2.09
N CYS A 94 13.73 -0.80 2.75
CA CYS A 94 13.79 0.48 3.46
C CYS A 94 14.92 0.42 4.51
N PRO A 95 15.82 1.43 4.56
CA PRO A 95 16.96 1.39 5.48
C PRO A 95 16.59 1.61 6.95
N VAL A 96 15.34 1.98 7.24
CA VAL A 96 14.84 2.14 8.60
C VAL A 96 13.68 1.17 8.84
N PRO A 97 13.35 0.85 10.11
CA PRO A 97 12.21 -0.03 10.39
C PRO A 97 10.91 0.46 9.78
N THR A 98 10.11 -0.46 9.29
CA THR A 98 8.80 -0.19 8.74
C THR A 98 7.72 -0.89 9.56
N ILE A 99 6.62 -0.19 9.81
CA ILE A 99 5.49 -0.68 10.61
C ILE A 99 4.22 -0.45 9.83
N THR A 100 3.41 -1.49 9.66
CA THR A 100 2.04 -1.34 9.20
C THR A 100 1.12 -1.19 10.41
N ALA A 101 0.44 -0.06 10.52
CA ALA A 101 -0.65 0.13 11.46
C ALA A 101 -1.94 -0.23 10.72
N LEU A 102 -2.37 -1.48 10.90
CA LEU A 102 -3.50 -2.05 10.16
C LEU A 102 -4.81 -1.60 10.80
N ASN A 103 -5.39 -0.55 10.23
CA ASN A 103 -6.57 0.12 10.79
C ASN A 103 -7.90 -0.59 10.46
N GLY A 104 -7.88 -1.53 9.53
CA GLY A 104 -9.05 -2.25 9.08
C GLY A 104 -8.66 -3.36 8.12
N PRO A 105 -9.63 -3.89 7.35
CA PRO A 105 -9.34 -5.00 6.44
C PRO A 105 -8.33 -4.63 5.36
N ALA A 106 -7.50 -5.62 5.00
CA ALA A 106 -6.60 -5.55 3.87
C ALA A 106 -6.80 -6.81 3.02
N ALA A 107 -7.02 -6.63 1.72
CA ALA A 107 -7.37 -7.73 0.82
C ALA A 107 -6.50 -7.72 -0.43
N GLY A 108 -6.18 -8.89 -0.95
CA GLY A 108 -5.43 -9.05 -2.18
C GLY A 108 -4.07 -8.36 -2.12
N ALA A 109 -3.79 -7.49 -3.08
CA ALA A 109 -2.56 -6.71 -3.12
C ALA A 109 -2.43 -5.79 -1.89
N GLY A 110 -3.55 -5.40 -1.28
CA GLY A 110 -3.55 -4.62 -0.04
C GLY A 110 -3.02 -5.43 1.14
N ALA A 111 -3.33 -6.72 1.20
CA ALA A 111 -2.76 -7.61 2.21
C ALA A 111 -1.25 -7.77 2.01
N ASN A 112 -0.81 -7.91 0.76
CA ASN A 112 0.62 -8.00 0.44
C ASN A 112 1.37 -6.72 0.85
N LEU A 113 0.75 -5.57 0.60
CA LEU A 113 1.31 -4.28 1.03
C LEU A 113 1.46 -4.23 2.55
N ALA A 114 0.41 -4.62 3.29
CA ALA A 114 0.45 -4.63 4.74
C ALA A 114 1.56 -5.54 5.29
N LEU A 115 1.75 -6.71 4.68
CA LEU A 115 2.71 -7.71 5.14
C LEU A 115 4.16 -7.43 4.72
N ALA A 116 4.39 -6.45 3.85
CA ALA A 116 5.74 -6.10 3.40
C ALA A 116 6.56 -5.39 4.48
N ALA A 117 5.91 -4.78 5.47
CA ALA A 117 6.59 -4.09 6.56
C ALA A 117 7.26 -5.06 7.53
N ASP A 118 8.21 -4.57 8.29
CA ASP A 118 8.92 -5.37 9.30
C ASP A 118 8.00 -5.82 10.42
N VAL A 119 7.06 -4.97 10.82
CA VAL A 119 6.12 -5.23 11.92
C VAL A 119 4.72 -4.84 11.46
N VAL A 120 3.74 -5.67 11.80
CA VAL A 120 2.33 -5.37 11.54
C VAL A 120 1.59 -5.34 12.88
N ILE A 121 0.94 -4.22 13.16
CA ILE A 121 0.11 -4.05 14.36
C ILE A 121 -1.32 -3.83 13.87
N GLY A 122 -2.22 -4.76 14.19
CA GLY A 122 -3.59 -4.72 13.71
C GLY A 122 -4.58 -4.24 14.75
N ALA A 123 -5.55 -3.45 14.32
CA ALA A 123 -6.75 -3.16 15.11
C ALA A 123 -7.53 -4.46 15.32
N LYS A 124 -8.32 -4.52 16.39
CA LYS A 124 -9.12 -5.72 16.69
C LYS A 124 -10.08 -6.11 15.57
N SER A 125 -10.57 -5.12 14.83
CA SER A 125 -11.48 -5.32 13.70
C SER A 125 -10.77 -5.59 12.38
N SER A 126 -9.44 -5.58 12.37
CA SER A 126 -8.68 -5.79 11.15
C SER A 126 -8.56 -7.26 10.79
N TYR A 127 -8.39 -7.54 9.51
CA TYR A 127 -8.08 -8.87 9.01
C TYR A 127 -7.38 -8.78 7.68
N LEU A 128 -6.73 -9.87 7.30
CA LEU A 128 -6.04 -10.03 6.03
C LEU A 128 -6.77 -11.10 5.22
N MET A 129 -7.00 -10.85 3.93
CA MET A 129 -7.71 -11.78 3.08
C MET A 129 -7.06 -11.85 1.69
N GLN A 130 -6.88 -13.07 1.20
CA GLN A 130 -6.53 -13.30 -0.20
C GLN A 130 -7.71 -14.05 -0.85
N ALA A 131 -8.24 -13.46 -1.92
CA ALA A 131 -9.48 -13.94 -2.54
C ALA A 131 -9.24 -14.58 -3.91
N PHE A 132 -8.02 -14.99 -4.20
CA PHE A 132 -7.65 -15.51 -5.53
C PHE A 132 -8.51 -16.71 -5.94
N SER A 133 -8.78 -17.64 -5.03
CA SER A 133 -9.59 -18.81 -5.32
C SER A 133 -11.04 -18.47 -5.66
N LYS A 134 -11.56 -17.36 -5.11
CA LYS A 134 -12.94 -16.90 -5.35
C LYS A 134 -13.13 -16.32 -6.73
N ILE A 135 -12.05 -15.90 -7.38
CA ILE A 135 -12.09 -15.28 -8.70
C ILE A 135 -11.34 -16.12 -9.75
N GLY A 136 -11.02 -17.36 -9.42
CA GLY A 136 -10.37 -18.30 -10.35
C GLY A 136 -8.87 -18.14 -10.49
N LEU A 137 -8.22 -17.37 -9.62
CA LEU A 137 -6.76 -17.25 -9.57
C LEU A 137 -6.20 -18.16 -8.47
N ILE A 138 -5.00 -18.61 -8.67
CA ILE A 138 -4.30 -19.48 -7.71
C ILE A 138 -3.45 -18.63 -6.76
#